data_67ffa8fd0c07e907c34207f787a1fc7f
#
_entry.id   67ffa8fd0c07e907c34207f787a1fc7f
#
_cell.length_a   1.000
_cell.length_b   1.000
_cell.length_c   1.000
_cell.angle_alpha   90.00
_cell.angle_beta   90.00
_cell.angle_gamma   90.00
#
_symmetry.space_group_name_H-M   'P 1'
#
loop_
_entity.id
_entity.type
_entity.pdbx_description
1 polymer ?
#
loop_
_entity_poly.entity_id
_entity_poly.type
_entity_poly.pdbx_seq_one_letter_code
_entity_poly.pdbx_strand_id
1 'polypeptide(L)'
;FPELARALVGAGAEILVVPSAWVAGERKVDHWRTLVRARAIENTAYVVAAGQPAPRYCGHSLVVDPLGDVLAEAGDGEETITARLERSVLDRAREVNPSLANRRPISVT
;
A
#
# COMPACT_ATOMS: atom_id res chain seq x y z
N PHE A 1 -0.40 6.86 7.89
CA PHE A 1 0.64 7.89 8.08
C PHE A 1 1.72 7.76 7.00
N PRO A 2 1.76 8.68 6.02
CA PRO A 2 2.75 8.60 4.92
C PRO A 2 4.19 8.68 5.41
N GLU A 3 4.43 9.37 6.50
CA GLU A 3 5.77 9.55 7.06
C GLU A 3 6.39 8.23 7.52
N LEU A 4 5.59 7.37 8.16
CA LEU A 4 6.06 6.07 8.60
C LEU A 4 6.41 5.17 7.42
N ALA A 5 5.55 5.11 6.42
CA ALA A 5 5.80 4.34 5.20
C ALA A 5 7.09 4.80 4.52
N ARG A 6 7.27 6.12 4.38
CA ARG A 6 8.47 6.69 3.79
C ARG A 6 9.72 6.37 4.59
N ALA A 7 9.64 6.42 5.92
CA ALA A 7 10.76 6.08 6.79
C ALA A 7 11.18 4.61 6.64
N LEU A 8 10.21 3.70 6.59
CA LEU A 8 10.46 2.27 6.41
C LEU A 8 11.14 1.99 5.05
N VAL A 9 10.64 2.59 3.99
CA VAL A 9 11.22 2.42 2.66
C VAL A 9 12.62 3.05 2.60
N GLY A 10 12.81 4.19 3.25
CA GLY A 10 14.12 4.80 3.39
C GLY A 10 15.12 3.91 4.12
N ALA A 11 14.65 3.07 5.04
CA ALA A 11 15.47 2.07 5.74
C ALA A 11 15.66 0.77 4.95
N GLY A 12 15.08 0.66 3.75
CA GLY A 12 15.27 -0.49 2.85
C GLY A 12 14.06 -1.38 2.66
N ALA A 13 12.90 -1.04 3.22
CA ALA A 13 11.69 -1.84 3.00
C ALA A 13 11.27 -1.80 1.52
N GLU A 14 10.93 -2.95 1.00
CA GLU A 14 10.46 -3.13 -0.38
C GLU A 14 9.00 -3.57 -0.43
N ILE A 15 8.51 -4.08 0.69
CA ILE A 15 7.13 -4.51 0.90
C ILE A 15 6.64 -3.85 2.19
N LEU A 16 5.57 -3.10 2.10
CA LEU A 16 4.90 -2.52 3.27
C LEU A 16 3.72 -3.40 3.64
N VAL A 17 3.71 -3.93 4.85
CA VAL A 17 2.60 -4.72 5.38
C VAL A 17 1.79 -3.82 6.31
N VAL A 18 0.50 -3.68 5.99
CA VAL A 18 -0.40 -2.75 6.68
C VAL A 18 -1.59 -3.50 7.26
N PRO A 19 -1.46 -4.09 8.46
CA PRO A 19 -2.63 -4.61 9.16
C PRO A 19 -3.47 -3.43 9.66
N SER A 20 -4.80 -3.51 9.51
CA SER A 20 -5.65 -2.36 9.80
C SER A 20 -7.06 -2.77 10.23
N ALA A 21 -7.62 -1.96 11.10
CA ALA A 21 -9.02 -1.98 11.51
C ALA A 21 -9.71 -0.72 10.95
N TRP A 22 -9.87 -0.65 9.63
CA TRP A 22 -10.46 0.49 8.94
C TRP A 22 -11.98 0.43 9.08
N VAL A 23 -12.55 1.35 9.84
CA VAL A 23 -13.98 1.31 10.19
C VAL A 23 -14.84 1.48 8.94
N ALA A 24 -15.90 0.67 8.84
CA ALA A 24 -16.87 0.75 7.75
C ALA A 24 -17.64 2.08 7.78
N GLY A 25 -18.13 2.51 6.63
CA GLY A 25 -18.90 3.72 6.50
C GLY A 25 -18.89 4.25 5.07
N GLU A 26 -19.58 5.35 4.86
CA GLU A 26 -19.61 6.00 3.55
C GLU A 26 -18.22 6.41 3.12
N ARG A 27 -17.85 6.08 1.88
CA ARG A 27 -16.56 6.36 1.25
C ARG A 27 -15.36 5.67 1.91
N LYS A 28 -15.56 4.84 2.92
CA LYS A 28 -14.45 4.24 3.66
C LYS A 28 -13.65 3.25 2.82
N VAL A 29 -14.30 2.48 1.96
CA VAL A 29 -13.61 1.58 1.01
C VAL A 29 -12.80 2.40 0.01
N ASP A 30 -13.38 3.47 -0.54
CA ASP A 30 -12.68 4.35 -1.47
C ASP A 30 -11.44 4.99 -0.83
N HIS A 31 -11.57 5.51 0.39
CA HIS A 31 -10.44 6.09 1.14
C HIS A 31 -9.35 5.05 1.39
N TRP A 32 -9.75 3.86 1.82
CA TRP A 32 -8.84 2.75 2.08
C TRP A 32 -8.02 2.40 0.82
N ARG A 33 -8.70 2.14 -0.29
CA ARG A 33 -8.06 1.80 -1.57
C ARG A 33 -7.16 2.92 -2.06
N THR A 34 -7.63 4.16 -1.98
CA THR A 34 -6.86 5.33 -2.43
C THR A 34 -5.59 5.50 -1.62
N LEU A 35 -5.67 5.41 -0.30
CA LEU A 35 -4.52 5.61 0.57
C LEU A 35 -3.50 4.47 0.48
N VAL A 36 -3.96 3.23 0.36
CA VAL A 36 -3.07 2.07 0.18
C VAL A 36 -2.32 2.19 -1.15
N ARG A 37 -3.02 2.52 -2.22
CA ARG A 37 -2.40 2.74 -3.53
C ARG A 37 -1.42 3.91 -3.51
N ALA A 38 -1.76 4.99 -2.82
CA ALA A 38 -0.87 6.13 -2.67
C ALA A 38 0.46 5.74 -2.01
N ARG A 39 0.41 4.92 -0.95
CA ARG A 39 1.64 4.43 -0.29
C ARG A 39 2.50 3.61 -1.25
N ALA A 40 1.90 2.78 -2.09
CA ALA A 40 2.63 2.00 -3.08
C ALA A 40 3.28 2.90 -4.15
N ILE A 41 2.52 3.83 -4.70
CA ILE A 41 2.97 4.71 -5.79
C ILE A 41 4.10 5.64 -5.33
N GLU A 42 3.90 6.35 -4.24
CA GLU A 42 4.86 7.35 -3.78
C GLU A 42 6.18 6.75 -3.29
N ASN A 43 6.14 5.50 -2.80
CA ASN A 43 7.31 4.80 -2.29
C ASN A 43 7.86 3.77 -3.28
N THR A 44 7.23 3.58 -4.43
CA THR A 44 7.56 2.52 -5.39
C THR A 44 7.86 1.20 -4.68
N ALA A 45 6.89 0.74 -3.88
CA ALA A 45 6.98 -0.45 -3.07
C ALA A 45 5.69 -1.26 -3.18
N TYR A 46 5.77 -2.56 -2.96
CA TYR A 46 4.58 -3.38 -2.79
C TYR A 46 3.90 -3.01 -1.48
N VAL A 47 2.57 -3.05 -1.46
CA VAL A 47 1.80 -2.90 -0.23
C VAL A 47 0.87 -4.10 -0.08
N VAL A 48 0.95 -4.75 1.06
CA VAL A 48 0.07 -5.85 1.46
C VAL A 48 -0.77 -5.35 2.62
N ALA A 49 -2.01 -4.99 2.34
CA ALA A 49 -2.90 -4.37 3.31
C ALA A 49 -3.99 -5.35 3.75
N ALA A 50 -3.92 -5.77 5.00
CA ALA A 50 -4.86 -6.70 5.61
C ALA A 50 -5.86 -5.94 6.49
N GLY A 51 -7.11 -5.88 6.05
CA GLY A 51 -8.19 -5.20 6.76
C GLY A 51 -9.14 -6.15 7.46
N GLN A 52 -9.64 -5.73 8.61
CA GLN A 52 -10.68 -6.47 9.33
C GLN A 52 -11.98 -6.47 8.53
N PRO A 53 -12.78 -7.56 8.59
CA PRO A 53 -13.97 -7.70 7.76
C PRO A 53 -15.19 -6.94 8.29
N ALA A 54 -16.21 -6.86 7.43
CA ALA A 54 -17.53 -6.37 7.80
C ALA A 54 -18.13 -7.22 8.94
N PRO A 55 -19.12 -6.69 9.69
CA PRO A 55 -19.84 -5.44 9.45
C PRO A 55 -19.16 -4.19 10.05
N ARG A 56 -18.29 -4.35 11.04
CA ARG A 56 -17.71 -3.21 11.76
C ARG A 56 -16.64 -2.49 10.96
N TYR A 57 -15.91 -3.24 10.16
CA TYR A 57 -14.80 -2.72 9.37
C TYR A 57 -15.10 -2.84 7.88
N CYS A 58 -14.32 -2.16 7.05
CA CYS A 58 -14.65 -2.08 5.63
C CYS A 58 -14.25 -3.35 4.84
N GLY A 59 -13.46 -4.24 5.41
CA GLY A 59 -12.90 -5.36 4.66
C GLY A 59 -11.94 -4.89 3.58
N HIS A 60 -12.03 -5.47 2.39
CA HIS A 60 -11.27 -5.08 1.22
C HIS A 60 -9.76 -5.12 1.40
N SER A 61 -9.27 -6.18 2.05
CA SER A 61 -7.81 -6.46 2.04
C SER A 61 -7.31 -6.44 0.61
N LEU A 62 -6.16 -5.83 0.37
CA LEU A 62 -5.65 -5.73 -1.00
C LEU A 62 -4.13 -5.80 -1.05
N VAL A 63 -3.65 -6.24 -2.19
CA VAL A 63 -2.22 -6.25 -2.53
C VAL A 63 -2.03 -5.33 -3.72
N VAL A 64 -1.11 -4.39 -3.60
CA VAL A 64 -0.85 -3.37 -4.61
C VAL A 64 0.61 -3.44 -5.02
N ASP A 65 0.86 -3.32 -6.32
CA ASP A 65 2.23 -3.31 -6.84
C ASP A 65 2.87 -1.91 -6.76
N PRO A 66 4.18 -1.81 -7.01
CA PRO A 66 4.89 -0.52 -6.90
C PRO A 66 4.42 0.59 -7.85
N LEU A 67 3.62 0.30 -8.85
CA LEU A 67 3.04 1.29 -9.74
C LEU A 67 1.59 1.62 -9.38
N GLY A 68 1.07 1.01 -8.32
CA GLY A 68 -0.28 1.27 -7.82
C GLY A 68 -1.36 0.36 -8.39
N ASP A 69 -0.99 -0.66 -9.17
CA ASP A 69 -1.95 -1.62 -9.69
C ASP A 69 -2.39 -2.58 -8.59
N VAL A 70 -3.69 -2.79 -8.47
CA VAL A 70 -4.27 -3.73 -7.51
C VAL A 70 -4.13 -5.14 -8.07
N LEU A 71 -3.32 -5.98 -7.43
CA LEU A 71 -3.08 -7.36 -7.85
C LEU A 71 -4.16 -8.32 -7.35
N ALA A 72 -4.68 -8.07 -6.16
CA ALA A 72 -5.74 -8.84 -5.54
C ALA A 72 -6.50 -7.97 -4.55
N GLU A 73 -7.80 -8.19 -4.44
CA GLU A 73 -8.64 -7.47 -3.49
C GLU A 73 -9.73 -8.40 -2.97
N ALA A 74 -9.91 -8.42 -1.65
CA ALA A 74 -10.99 -9.12 -0.99
C ALA A 74 -12.29 -8.30 -1.05
N GLY A 75 -13.41 -8.96 -0.77
CA GLY A 75 -14.69 -8.28 -0.56
C GLY A 75 -14.86 -7.84 0.90
N ASP A 76 -16.11 -7.66 1.31
CA ASP A 76 -16.44 -7.16 2.65
C ASP A 76 -16.18 -8.18 3.76
N GLY A 77 -16.39 -9.46 3.48
CA GLY A 77 -16.35 -10.54 4.47
C GLY A 77 -14.96 -11.10 4.72
N GLU A 78 -14.92 -12.15 5.50
CA GLU A 78 -13.68 -12.90 5.72
C GLU A 78 -13.27 -13.59 4.42
N GLU A 79 -12.05 -13.31 3.99
CA GLU A 79 -11.55 -13.85 2.73
C GLU A 79 -10.02 -13.87 2.75
N THR A 80 -9.45 -14.91 2.17
CA THR A 80 -8.01 -14.99 1.94
C THR A 80 -7.72 -14.69 0.48
N ILE A 81 -6.83 -13.75 0.25
CA ILE A 81 -6.35 -13.42 -1.09
C ILE A 81 -4.87 -13.71 -1.19
N THR A 82 -4.40 -13.97 -2.40
CA THR A 82 -2.99 -14.20 -2.66
C THR A 82 -2.56 -13.40 -3.88
N ALA A 83 -1.31 -12.99 -3.89
CA ALA A 83 -0.71 -12.33 -5.02
C ALA A 83 0.75 -12.71 -5.13
N ARG A 84 1.28 -12.68 -6.35
CA ARG A 84 2.68 -12.92 -6.60
C ARG A 84 3.43 -11.59 -6.60
N LEU A 85 4.47 -11.49 -5.78
CA LEU A 85 5.35 -10.33 -5.74
C LEU A 85 6.66 -10.70 -6.46
N GLU A 86 7.05 -9.88 -7.41
CA GLU A 86 8.23 -10.14 -8.23
C GLU A 86 9.24 -9.00 -8.10
N ARG A 87 10.49 -9.35 -7.85
CA ARG A 87 11.58 -8.36 -7.76
C ARG A 87 11.75 -7.57 -9.05
N SER A 88 11.57 -8.21 -10.20
CA SER A 88 11.68 -7.53 -11.49
C SER A 88 10.66 -6.41 -11.66
N VAL A 89 9.46 -6.57 -11.12
CA VAL A 89 8.42 -5.53 -11.15
C VAL A 89 8.82 -4.36 -10.26
N LEU A 90 9.35 -4.63 -9.08
CA LEU A 90 9.85 -3.60 -8.17
C LEU A 90 10.99 -2.79 -8.80
N ASP A 91 11.98 -3.48 -9.36
CA ASP A 91 13.14 -2.84 -9.96
C ASP A 91 12.74 -1.98 -11.16
N ARG A 92 11.86 -2.50 -12.02
CA ARG A 92 11.36 -1.74 -13.16
C ARG A 92 10.54 -0.52 -12.74
N ALA A 93 9.70 -0.66 -11.72
CA ALA A 93 8.92 0.48 -11.21
C ALA A 93 9.83 1.61 -10.72
N ARG A 94 10.90 1.28 -10.02
CA ARG A 94 11.87 2.26 -9.52
C ARG A 94 12.70 2.89 -10.63
N GLU A 95 12.85 2.19 -11.74
CA GLU A 95 13.54 2.70 -12.93
C GLU A 95 12.65 3.67 -13.70
N VAL A 96 11.38 3.32 -13.94
CA VAL A 96 10.46 4.18 -14.71
C VAL A 96 9.86 5.32 -13.88
N ASN A 97 9.82 5.16 -12.56
CA ASN A 97 9.35 6.17 -11.62
C ASN A 97 10.36 6.37 -10.50
N PRO A 98 11.43 7.14 -10.73
CA PRO A 98 12.53 7.30 -9.77
C PRO A 98 12.19 8.25 -8.62
N SER A 99 11.01 8.15 -8.02
CA SER A 99 10.55 9.05 -6.98
C SER A 99 11.44 9.02 -5.73
N LEU A 100 11.96 7.85 -5.36
CA LEU A 100 12.86 7.72 -4.21
C LEU A 100 14.21 8.39 -4.46
N ALA A 101 14.77 8.20 -5.66
CA ALA A 101 16.04 8.82 -6.03
C ALA A 101 15.93 10.34 -6.12
N ASN A 102 14.77 10.85 -6.51
CA ASN A 102 14.54 12.28 -6.72
C ASN A 102 13.94 12.99 -5.52
N ARG A 103 13.68 12.27 -4.44
CA ARG A 103 13.13 12.88 -3.22
C ARG A 103 14.12 13.88 -2.63
N ARG A 104 13.56 14.94 -2.05
CA ARG A 104 14.37 15.93 -1.32
C ARG A 104 14.13 15.74 0.17
N PRO A 105 15.18 15.73 0.99
CA PRO A 105 15.02 15.72 2.43
C PRO A 105 14.34 17.01 2.89
N ILE A 106 13.39 16.88 3.79
CA ILE A 106 12.74 18.02 4.42
C ILE A 106 13.27 18.09 5.84
N SER A 107 13.89 19.23 6.17
CA SER A 107 14.30 19.50 7.54
C SER A 107 13.22 20.36 8.18
N VAL A 108 12.63 19.85 9.26
CA VAL A 108 11.67 20.59 10.08
C VAL A 108 12.34 20.87 11.41
N THR A 109 12.56 22.13 11.69
CA THR A 109 13.16 22.56 12.96
C THR A 109 12.11 23.17 13.88
#